data_e0c7f3dd9d5e334b27cc44166d7ed6ea
#
_entry.id   e0c7f3dd9d5e334b27cc44166d7ed6ea
#
_cell.length_a   1.000
_cell.length_b   1.000
_cell.length_c   1.000
_cell.angle_alpha   90.00
_cell.angle_beta   90.00
_cell.angle_gamma   90.00
#
_symmetry.space_group_name_H-M   'P 1'
#
loop_
_entity.id
_entity.type
_entity.pdbx_description
1 polymer ?
#
loop_
_entity_poly.entity_id
_entity_poly.type
_entity_poly.pdbx_seq_one_letter_code
_entity_poly.pdbx_strand_id
1 'polypeptide(L)'
;MVVKAAKNCQRCSLMFLDSEEDHHDSKNFAVAVTETGKGKFREVKIDDPAGHFKGRTIRVTGKVIVKDNQPQIEVDEPRQIEAV
;
A
#
# COMPACT_ATOMS: atom_id res chain seq x y z
N MET A 1 -2.54 -8.20 -6.52
CA MET A 1 -1.55 -8.88 -5.64
C MET A 1 -2.20 -9.28 -4.33
N VAL A 2 -1.62 -10.27 -3.66
CA VAL A 2 -2.02 -10.60 -2.28
C VAL A 2 -1.16 -9.78 -1.34
N VAL A 3 -1.79 -9.12 -0.37
CA VAL A 3 -1.08 -8.33 0.64
C VAL A 3 -0.62 -9.26 1.76
N LYS A 4 0.65 -9.61 1.77
CA LYS A 4 1.21 -10.51 2.78
C LYS A 4 1.67 -9.77 4.03
N ALA A 5 2.06 -8.51 3.89
CA ALA A 5 2.49 -7.68 5.01
C ALA A 5 2.00 -6.25 4.81
N ALA A 6 1.79 -5.55 5.90
CA ALA A 6 1.39 -4.15 5.88
C ALA A 6 2.02 -3.45 7.07
N LYS A 7 2.49 -2.23 6.87
CA LYS A 7 3.12 -1.47 7.94
C LYS A 7 2.97 0.03 7.75
N ASN A 8 2.98 0.76 8.84
CA ASN A 8 2.98 2.22 8.84
C ASN A 8 4.41 2.71 9.05
N CYS A 9 4.85 3.61 8.19
CA CYS A 9 6.10 4.33 8.38
C CYS A 9 5.78 5.72 8.92
N GLN A 10 5.96 5.90 10.22
CA GLN A 10 5.64 7.18 10.86
C GLN A 10 6.56 8.31 10.41
N ARG A 11 7.84 7.98 10.18
CA ARG A 11 8.83 8.98 9.76
C ARG A 11 8.60 9.51 8.37
N CYS A 12 8.12 8.66 7.46
CA CYS A 12 7.90 9.04 6.07
C CYS A 12 6.45 9.35 5.74
N SER A 13 5.57 9.28 6.74
CA SER A 13 4.12 9.52 6.59
C SER A 13 3.47 8.65 5.51
N LEU A 14 4.02 7.45 5.32
CA LEU A 14 3.52 6.49 4.34
C LEU A 14 3.02 5.24 5.04
N MET A 15 2.09 4.55 4.39
CA MET A 15 1.68 3.22 4.80
C MET A 15 1.96 2.28 3.63
N PHE A 16 2.61 1.16 3.90
CA PHE A 16 3.01 0.21 2.88
C PHE A 16 2.18 -1.06 2.92
N LEU A 17 1.76 -1.53 1.75
CA LEU A 17 1.19 -2.85 1.54
C LEU A 17 2.18 -3.62 0.69
N ASP A 18 2.69 -4.73 1.21
CA ASP A 18 3.77 -5.49 0.58
C ASP A 18 3.25 -6.83 0.03
N SER A 19 3.75 -7.22 -1.14
CA SER A 19 3.42 -8.51 -1.73
C SER A 19 4.17 -9.67 -1.08
N GLU A 20 5.23 -9.38 -0.33
CA GLU A 20 6.02 -10.38 0.37
C GLU A 20 6.08 -10.06 1.86
N GLU A 21 6.29 -11.06 2.69
CA GLU A 21 6.39 -10.84 4.14
C GLU A 21 7.63 -10.04 4.51
N ASP A 22 8.72 -10.23 3.77
CA ASP A 22 9.95 -9.48 3.94
C ASP A 22 10.03 -8.40 2.87
N HIS A 23 9.96 -7.14 3.27
CA HIS A 23 10.03 -6.03 2.32
C HIS A 23 11.40 -5.91 1.63
N HIS A 24 12.43 -6.59 2.14
CA HIS A 24 13.73 -6.66 1.49
C HIS A 24 13.81 -7.75 0.41
N ASP A 25 12.80 -8.59 0.29
CA ASP A 25 12.75 -9.62 -0.74
C ASP A 25 12.77 -8.95 -2.12
N SER A 26 13.64 -9.41 -3.01
CA SER A 26 13.78 -8.84 -4.36
C SER A 26 12.47 -8.96 -5.18
N LYS A 27 11.58 -9.85 -4.79
CA LYS A 27 10.28 -10.03 -5.45
C LYS A 27 9.19 -9.11 -4.87
N ASN A 28 9.52 -8.37 -3.81
CA ASN A 28 8.52 -7.54 -3.16
C ASN A 28 8.06 -6.40 -4.07
N PHE A 29 6.75 -6.23 -4.15
CA PHE A 29 6.12 -5.08 -4.78
C PHE A 29 5.38 -4.31 -3.67
N ALA A 30 5.67 -3.03 -3.54
CA ALA A 30 5.10 -2.21 -2.49
C ALA A 30 4.03 -1.27 -3.02
N VAL A 31 2.95 -1.14 -2.27
CA VAL A 31 1.95 -0.09 -2.49
C VAL A 31 2.16 0.93 -1.39
N ALA A 32 2.52 2.16 -1.75
CA ALA A 32 2.76 3.23 -0.80
C ALA A 32 1.54 4.15 -0.75
N VAL A 33 0.78 4.06 0.34
CA VAL A 33 -0.35 4.96 0.57
C VAL A 33 0.18 6.22 1.22
N THR A 34 0.00 7.36 0.55
CA THR A 34 0.48 8.64 1.03
C THR A 34 -0.37 9.16 2.19
N GLU A 35 0.11 10.20 2.87
CA GLU A 35 -0.66 10.84 3.94
C GLU A 35 -2.01 11.34 3.43
N THR A 36 -2.04 11.91 2.22
CA THR A 36 -3.27 12.33 1.55
C THR A 36 -4.19 11.13 1.36
N GLY A 37 -3.65 10.00 0.88
CA GLY A 37 -4.42 8.77 0.68
C GLY A 37 -4.98 8.23 1.99
N LYS A 38 -4.19 8.24 3.06
CA LYS A 38 -4.66 7.80 4.37
C LYS A 38 -5.85 8.65 4.85
N GLY A 39 -5.77 9.96 4.66
CA GLY A 39 -6.88 10.85 5.02
C GLY A 39 -8.14 10.54 4.22
N LYS A 40 -8.01 10.27 2.93
CA LYS A 40 -9.15 9.92 2.09
C LYS A 40 -9.74 8.56 2.41
N PHE A 41 -8.93 7.59 2.84
CA PHE A 41 -9.45 6.32 3.33
C PHE A 41 -10.30 6.51 4.57
N ARG A 42 -9.90 7.40 5.48
CA ARG A 42 -10.73 7.73 6.64
C ARG A 42 -12.08 8.32 6.24
N GLU A 43 -12.12 9.13 5.18
CA GLU A 43 -13.36 9.70 4.66
C GLU A 43 -14.34 8.63 4.17
N VAL A 44 -13.85 7.49 3.69
CA VAL A 44 -14.69 6.37 3.29
C VAL A 44 -14.78 5.29 4.38
N LYS A 45 -14.48 5.67 5.63
CA LYS A 45 -14.60 4.84 6.82
C LYS A 45 -13.64 3.66 6.87
N ILE A 46 -12.49 3.77 6.25
CA ILE A 46 -11.39 2.82 6.36
C ILE A 46 -10.30 3.49 7.18
N ASP A 47 -10.39 3.37 8.51
CA ASP A 47 -9.49 4.06 9.42
C ASP A 47 -8.11 3.41 9.48
N ASP A 48 -8.03 2.11 9.20
CA ASP A 48 -6.78 1.37 9.20
C ASP A 48 -6.64 0.57 7.91
N PRO A 49 -6.16 1.23 6.83
CA PRO A 49 -5.98 0.54 5.55
C PRO A 49 -5.03 -0.66 5.65
N ALA A 50 -4.00 -0.57 6.50
CA ALA A 50 -3.06 -1.67 6.68
C ALA A 50 -3.78 -2.94 7.15
N GLY A 51 -4.55 -2.84 8.21
CA GLY A 51 -5.33 -3.97 8.72
C GLY A 51 -6.45 -4.38 7.77
N HIS A 52 -7.07 -3.41 7.10
CA HIS A 52 -8.15 -3.67 6.17
C HIS A 52 -7.72 -4.53 4.99
N PHE A 53 -6.55 -4.26 4.43
CA PHE A 53 -6.09 -4.95 3.21
C PHE A 53 -5.18 -6.14 3.48
N LYS A 54 -4.62 -6.26 4.67
CA LYS A 54 -3.71 -7.37 4.98
C LYS A 54 -4.41 -8.71 4.78
N GLY A 55 -3.77 -9.60 4.04
CA GLY A 55 -4.30 -10.93 3.74
C GLY A 55 -5.29 -10.95 2.57
N ARG A 56 -5.60 -9.80 1.99
CA ARG A 56 -6.54 -9.72 0.86
C ARG A 56 -5.82 -9.66 -0.47
N THR A 57 -6.50 -10.12 -1.50
CA THR A 57 -6.06 -9.89 -2.89
C THR A 57 -6.60 -8.53 -3.32
N ILE A 58 -5.71 -7.69 -3.85
CA ILE A 58 -6.10 -6.35 -4.31
C ILE A 58 -5.62 -6.11 -5.73
N ARG A 59 -6.35 -5.22 -6.41
CA ARG A 59 -5.93 -4.64 -7.68
C ARG A 59 -5.58 -3.19 -7.43
N VAL A 60 -4.39 -2.78 -7.86
CA VAL A 60 -3.89 -1.43 -7.64
C VAL A 60 -3.63 -0.76 -8.97
N THR A 61 -4.10 0.48 -9.10
CA THR A 61 -3.89 1.29 -10.30
C THR A 61 -3.10 2.53 -9.92
N GLY A 62 -2.09 2.85 -10.72
CA GLY A 62 -1.29 4.04 -10.50
C GLY A 62 0.02 3.97 -11.23
N LYS A 63 0.85 4.97 -11.02
CA LYS A 63 2.16 5.05 -11.64
C LYS A 63 3.15 4.19 -10.87
N VAL A 64 3.83 3.29 -11.57
CA VAL A 64 4.91 2.50 -10.98
C VAL A 64 6.17 3.34 -10.97
N ILE A 65 6.78 3.45 -9.80
CA ILE A 65 8.09 4.08 -9.64
C ILE A 65 9.06 3.08 -9.05
N VAL A 66 10.35 3.32 -9.23
CA VAL A 66 11.39 2.48 -8.63
C VAL A 66 12.05 3.27 -7.51
N LYS A 67 12.04 2.71 -6.31
CA LYS A 67 12.65 3.32 -5.15
C LYS A 67 13.46 2.25 -4.42
N ASP A 68 14.72 2.54 -4.13
CA ASP A 68 15.65 1.59 -3.50
C ASP A 68 15.71 0.24 -4.25
N ASN A 69 15.74 0.32 -5.59
CA ASN A 69 15.76 -0.83 -6.50
C ASN A 69 14.52 -1.72 -6.43
N GLN A 70 13.42 -1.22 -5.88
CA GLN A 70 12.15 -1.95 -5.83
C GLN A 70 11.03 -1.15 -6.49
N PRO A 71 10.14 -1.83 -7.24
CA PRO A 71 8.98 -1.16 -7.79
C PRO A 71 7.96 -0.86 -6.72
N GLN A 72 7.31 0.30 -6.84
CA GLN A 72 6.18 0.63 -5.97
C GLN A 72 5.18 1.49 -6.72
N ILE A 73 3.93 1.46 -6.26
CA ILE A 73 2.86 2.34 -6.73
C ILE A 73 2.47 3.26 -5.58
N GLU A 74 2.43 4.57 -5.83
CA GLU A 74 1.90 5.52 -4.86
C GLU A 74 0.39 5.61 -4.99
N VAL A 75 -0.29 5.59 -3.84
CA VAL A 75 -1.74 5.68 -3.75
C VAL A 75 -2.13 6.91 -2.94
N ASP A 76 -2.79 7.84 -3.62
CA ASP A 76 -3.31 9.08 -3.02
C ASP A 76 -4.82 9.03 -2.83
N GLU A 77 -5.50 8.07 -3.44
CA GLU A 77 -6.95 7.95 -3.43
C GLU A 77 -7.42 6.52 -3.26
N PRO A 78 -8.49 6.29 -2.48
CA PRO A 78 -9.02 4.94 -2.26
C PRO A 78 -9.40 4.18 -3.53
N ARG A 79 -9.87 4.89 -4.56
CA ARG A 79 -10.26 4.25 -5.83
C ARG A 79 -9.10 3.56 -6.55
N GLN A 80 -7.86 3.86 -6.16
CA GLN A 80 -6.68 3.22 -6.74
C GLN A 80 -6.48 1.79 -6.23
N ILE A 81 -7.12 1.43 -5.12
CA ILE A 81 -7.05 0.08 -4.55
C ILE A 81 -8.43 -0.54 -4.56
N GLU A 82 -8.55 -1.69 -5.20
CA GLU A 82 -9.79 -2.42 -5.30
C GLU A 82 -9.59 -3.82 -4.72
N ALA A 83 -10.42 -4.19 -3.74
CA ALA A 83 -10.40 -5.55 -3.21
C ALA A 83 -11.07 -6.50 -4.21
N VAL A 84 -10.41 -7.58 -4.50
CA VAL A 84 -10.88 -8.56 -5.49
C VAL A 84 -11.55 -9.73 -4.79
#